data_0ada61a96432b4b3128933075e3725d6
#
_entry.id   0ada61a96432b4b3128933075e3725d6
#
_cell.length_a   1.000
_cell.length_b   1.000
_cell.length_c   1.000
_cell.angle_alpha   90.00
_cell.angle_beta   90.00
_cell.angle_gamma   90.00
#
_symmetry.space_group_name_H-M   'P 1'
#
loop_
_entity.id
_entity.type
_entity.pdbx_description
1 polymer ?
#
loop_
_entity_poly.entity_id
_entity_poly.type
_entity_poly.pdbx_seq_one_letter_code
_entity_poly.pdbx_strand_id
1 'polypeptide(L)'
;MLIGAEDGVEIDVSKPDERWWGEMGTVHKIIFGDCRDMREIPSNSIHLTVASPPYYNAPFDYPDLFKNYDEFLDLLRNVAGELHRVTADGRIACFVTDDMLVEGNKYPVVSDITRVMVENGFRYRDRVVWVKPRGYTRISRRSGVVLQHPYPMYFYPDNIQESILIFQKGRFDYHYLEKLPRKVREGSKINLKEYNDDSWYLSVWNITNVLPLEGRLEKGIAAFPEEIPRRLIKLFSFIGETVL
;
A
#
# COMPACT_ATOMS: atom_id res chain seq x y z
N MET A 1 9.44 5.17 8.50
CA MET A 1 10.02 6.22 7.65
C MET A 1 10.13 7.46 8.51
N LEU A 2 11.33 7.81 8.93
CA LEU A 2 11.60 9.05 9.67
C LEU A 2 11.64 10.18 8.64
N ILE A 3 10.58 10.99 8.60
CA ILE A 3 10.69 12.33 8.01
C ILE A 3 11.24 13.20 9.15
N GLY A 4 12.51 13.62 9.03
CA GLY A 4 13.10 14.57 9.94
C GLY A 4 12.31 15.87 9.87
N ALA A 5 11.58 16.19 10.93
CA ALA A 5 11.03 17.50 11.16
C ALA A 5 12.10 18.35 11.85
N GLU A 6 12.89 19.07 11.07
CA GLU A 6 13.45 20.34 11.53
C GLU A 6 12.38 21.40 11.23
N ASP A 7 12.01 22.16 12.27
CA ASP A 7 10.98 23.19 12.36
C ASP A 7 9.57 22.67 12.66
N GLY A 8 9.20 22.80 13.94
CA GLY A 8 7.93 22.38 14.49
C GLY A 8 6.73 23.08 13.89
N VAL A 9 6.17 22.51 12.84
CA VAL A 9 4.80 22.78 12.39
C VAL A 9 3.91 21.76 13.07
N GLU A 10 3.29 22.16 14.16
CA GLU A 10 2.22 21.40 14.79
C GLU A 10 1.00 21.46 13.87
N ILE A 11 0.76 20.41 13.08
CA ILE A 11 -0.44 20.30 12.29
C ILE A 11 -1.54 19.83 13.25
N ASP A 12 -2.42 20.76 13.66
CA ASP A 12 -3.63 20.39 14.41
C ASP A 12 -4.60 19.64 13.49
N VAL A 13 -4.48 18.31 13.48
CA VAL A 13 -5.35 17.39 12.75
C VAL A 13 -6.68 17.12 13.47
N SER A 14 -6.95 17.80 14.58
CA SER A 14 -8.19 17.65 15.35
C SER A 14 -9.39 18.38 14.75
N LYS A 15 -9.17 19.27 13.77
CA LYS A 15 -10.24 19.97 13.05
C LYS A 15 -10.55 19.25 11.74
N PRO A 16 -11.76 18.66 11.58
CA PRO A 16 -12.17 18.08 10.31
C PRO A 16 -12.16 19.16 9.23
N ASP A 17 -11.60 18.84 8.08
CA ASP A 17 -11.71 19.70 6.89
C ASP A 17 -13.15 19.61 6.39
N GLU A 18 -13.96 20.62 6.74
CA GLU A 18 -15.40 20.68 6.48
C GLU A 18 -15.77 20.68 4.98
N ARG A 19 -14.80 20.77 4.10
CA ARG A 19 -15.03 20.92 2.65
C ARG A 19 -15.45 19.64 1.93
N TRP A 20 -15.28 18.44 2.53
CA TRP A 20 -15.42 17.18 1.78
C TRP A 20 -16.45 16.18 2.31
N TRP A 21 -16.99 16.32 3.52
CA TRP A 21 -17.88 15.32 4.11
C TRP A 21 -19.02 15.99 4.89
N GLY A 22 -20.25 15.79 4.42
CA GLY A 22 -21.42 16.20 5.23
C GLY A 22 -21.43 15.49 6.58
N GLU A 23 -21.99 16.08 7.59
CA GLU A 23 -22.31 15.74 9.00
C GLU A 23 -21.60 14.56 9.73
N MET A 24 -20.82 13.69 9.06
CA MET A 24 -19.96 12.68 9.67
C MET A 24 -18.50 12.98 9.34
N GLY A 25 -17.84 13.77 10.18
CA GLY A 25 -16.43 14.12 10.03
C GLY A 25 -15.52 12.90 10.12
N THR A 26 -14.43 12.89 9.34
CA THR A 26 -13.35 11.91 9.47
C THR A 26 -12.36 12.40 10.51
N VAL A 27 -11.95 11.53 11.44
CA VAL A 27 -10.89 11.83 12.40
C VAL A 27 -9.57 11.30 11.82
N HIS A 28 -8.61 12.18 11.67
CA HIS A 28 -7.25 11.82 11.26
C HIS A 28 -6.33 11.85 12.47
N LYS A 29 -5.55 10.77 12.66
CA LYS A 29 -4.52 10.68 13.70
C LYS A 29 -3.19 10.34 13.06
N ILE A 30 -2.17 11.17 13.31
CA ILE A 30 -0.79 10.88 12.90
C ILE A 30 -0.04 10.40 14.14
N ILE A 31 0.59 9.24 14.03
CA ILE A 31 1.43 8.65 15.07
C ILE A 31 2.86 8.68 14.58
N PHE A 32 3.72 9.42 15.29
CA PHE A 32 5.16 9.44 15.03
C PHE A 32 5.83 8.31 15.81
N GLY A 33 6.30 7.29 15.11
CA GLY A 33 6.90 6.12 15.75
C GLY A 33 7.44 5.11 14.76
N ASP A 34 7.94 4.02 15.31
CA ASP A 34 8.43 2.89 14.54
C ASP A 34 7.30 1.88 14.32
N CYS A 35 6.99 1.58 13.07
CA CYS A 35 5.92 0.62 12.73
C CYS A 35 6.21 -0.83 13.16
N ARG A 36 7.42 -1.14 13.64
CA ARG A 36 7.76 -2.41 14.30
C ARG A 36 7.21 -2.51 15.72
N ASP A 37 6.72 -1.39 16.26
CA ASP A 37 6.14 -1.30 17.59
C ASP A 37 4.93 -0.35 17.57
N MET A 38 3.77 -0.89 17.31
CA MET A 38 2.50 -0.14 17.22
C MET A 38 1.74 -0.18 18.57
N ARG A 39 2.43 -0.13 19.71
CA ARG A 39 1.82 -0.23 21.07
C ARG A 39 0.71 0.78 21.32
N GLU A 40 0.71 1.92 20.64
CA GLU A 40 -0.31 2.95 20.74
C GLU A 40 -1.62 2.57 20.02
N ILE A 41 -1.56 1.54 19.16
CA ILE A 41 -2.73 1.04 18.44
C ILE A 41 -3.25 -0.20 19.18
N PRO A 42 -4.50 -0.19 19.64
CA PRO A 42 -5.07 -1.36 20.32
C PRO A 42 -5.12 -2.59 19.43
N SER A 43 -4.98 -3.77 20.01
CA SER A 43 -5.15 -5.04 19.30
C SER A 43 -6.56 -5.13 18.71
N ASN A 44 -6.69 -5.71 17.52
CA ASN A 44 -7.97 -5.92 16.83
C ASN A 44 -8.79 -4.64 16.59
N SER A 45 -8.15 -3.49 16.39
CA SER A 45 -8.82 -2.19 16.21
C SER A 45 -8.77 -1.65 14.78
N ILE A 46 -7.89 -2.20 13.94
CA ILE A 46 -7.73 -1.77 12.54
C ILE A 46 -8.56 -2.66 11.62
N HIS A 47 -9.35 -2.04 10.77
CA HIS A 47 -10.25 -2.74 9.84
C HIS A 47 -9.67 -2.85 8.43
N LEU A 48 -8.82 -1.91 8.05
CA LEU A 48 -8.09 -1.94 6.79
C LEU A 48 -6.72 -1.29 6.99
N THR A 49 -5.67 -1.93 6.48
CA THR A 49 -4.36 -1.30 6.30
C THR A 49 -4.07 -1.14 4.81
N VAL A 50 -3.62 0.05 4.40
CA VAL A 50 -3.12 0.31 3.04
C VAL A 50 -1.75 0.96 3.18
N ALA A 51 -0.71 0.22 2.81
CA ALA A 51 0.66 0.68 2.96
C ALA A 51 1.52 0.35 1.73
N SER A 52 2.59 1.11 1.56
CA SER A 52 3.69 0.77 0.67
C SER A 52 4.94 0.67 1.54
N PRO A 53 5.49 -0.53 1.75
CA PRO A 53 6.73 -0.68 2.49
C PRO A 53 7.88 -0.01 1.73
N PRO A 54 8.98 0.36 2.41
CA PRO A 54 10.14 0.86 1.70
C PRO A 54 10.60 -0.17 0.67
N TYR A 55 10.97 0.29 -0.52
CA TYR A 55 11.62 -0.59 -1.50
C TYR A 55 13.03 -0.90 -1.04
N TYR A 56 13.42 -2.16 -1.14
CA TYR A 56 14.76 -2.59 -0.73
C TYR A 56 15.85 -1.79 -1.47
N ASN A 57 16.57 -0.95 -0.73
CA ASN A 57 17.67 -0.10 -1.21
C ASN A 57 17.41 0.53 -2.59
N ALA A 58 16.22 1.13 -2.77
CA ALA A 58 15.88 1.81 -4.01
C ALA A 58 16.89 2.92 -4.33
N PRO A 59 17.64 2.85 -5.45
CA PRO A 59 18.77 3.73 -5.69
C PRO A 59 18.41 5.20 -5.88
N PHE A 60 17.14 5.51 -6.10
CA PHE A 60 16.63 6.88 -6.29
C PHE A 60 16.01 7.49 -5.04
N ASP A 61 15.62 6.67 -4.05
CA ASP A 61 14.95 7.15 -2.84
C ASP A 61 15.85 6.97 -1.59
N TYR A 62 16.38 5.76 -1.36
CA TYR A 62 17.18 5.43 -0.18
C TYR A 62 18.12 4.24 -0.48
N PRO A 63 19.24 4.48 -1.21
CA PRO A 63 20.08 3.42 -1.74
C PRO A 63 20.74 2.53 -0.69
N ASP A 64 20.96 3.03 0.52
CA ASP A 64 21.69 2.35 1.59
C ASP A 64 20.89 2.22 2.88
N LEU A 65 19.55 2.10 2.76
CA LEU A 65 18.68 2.00 3.93
C LEU A 65 18.92 0.70 4.73
N PHE A 66 19.23 -0.39 4.04
CA PHE A 66 19.49 -1.70 4.64
C PHE A 66 20.89 -2.19 4.27
N LYS A 67 21.59 -2.78 5.22
CA LYS A 67 22.94 -3.37 5.01
C LYS A 67 22.88 -4.58 4.09
N ASN A 68 21.80 -5.33 4.15
CA ASN A 68 21.57 -6.53 3.35
C ASN A 68 20.06 -6.81 3.25
N TYR A 69 19.71 -7.78 2.42
CA TYR A 69 18.32 -8.15 2.17
C TYR A 69 17.64 -8.82 3.38
N ASP A 70 18.40 -9.52 4.24
CA ASP A 70 17.86 -10.14 5.45
C ASP A 70 17.40 -9.09 6.46
N GLU A 71 18.13 -7.98 6.60
CA GLU A 71 17.72 -6.85 7.44
C GLU A 71 16.39 -6.23 6.97
N PHE A 72 16.20 -6.12 5.66
CA PHE A 72 14.92 -5.71 5.08
C PHE A 72 13.80 -6.71 5.40
N LEU A 73 14.05 -8.02 5.28
CA LEU A 73 13.07 -9.05 5.62
C LEU A 73 12.75 -9.09 7.11
N ASP A 74 13.73 -8.80 7.97
CA ASP A 74 13.51 -8.71 9.42
C ASP A 74 12.62 -7.52 9.80
N LEU A 75 12.80 -6.37 9.15
CA LEU A 75 11.86 -5.25 9.28
C LEU A 75 10.45 -5.70 8.94
N LEU A 76 10.27 -6.34 7.79
CA LEU A 76 8.95 -6.79 7.32
C LEU A 76 8.30 -7.81 8.27
N ARG A 77 9.08 -8.76 8.84
CA ARG A 77 8.58 -9.74 9.82
C ARG A 77 8.04 -9.06 11.07
N ASN A 78 8.78 -8.10 11.61
CA ASN A 78 8.36 -7.36 12.80
C ASN A 78 7.09 -6.54 12.53
N VAL A 79 7.03 -5.84 11.39
CA VAL A 79 5.85 -5.08 10.97
C VAL A 79 4.64 -6.00 10.75
N ALA A 80 4.82 -7.16 10.11
CA ALA A 80 3.75 -8.12 9.88
C ALA A 80 3.16 -8.68 11.18
N GLY A 81 3.99 -8.92 12.20
CA GLY A 81 3.55 -9.33 13.53
C GLY A 81 2.68 -8.27 14.19
N GLU A 82 3.11 -7.02 14.20
CA GLU A 82 2.33 -5.91 14.74
C GLU A 82 1.03 -5.66 13.94
N LEU A 83 1.10 -5.70 12.60
CA LEU A 83 -0.10 -5.61 11.77
C LEU A 83 -1.09 -6.73 12.07
N HIS A 84 -0.61 -7.96 12.28
CA HIS A 84 -1.50 -9.06 12.66
C HIS A 84 -2.15 -8.81 14.02
N ARG A 85 -1.42 -8.26 14.98
CA ARG A 85 -1.95 -7.90 16.31
C ARG A 85 -3.04 -6.84 16.23
N VAL A 86 -2.79 -5.74 15.49
CA VAL A 86 -3.72 -4.59 15.44
C VAL A 86 -4.89 -4.80 14.51
N THR A 87 -4.75 -5.62 13.46
CA THR A 87 -5.84 -5.92 12.53
C THR A 87 -6.94 -6.73 13.19
N ALA A 88 -8.19 -6.33 13.05
CA ALA A 88 -9.36 -7.06 13.55
C ALA A 88 -9.60 -8.35 12.75
N ASP A 89 -10.24 -9.34 13.37
CA ASP A 89 -10.54 -10.60 12.71
C ASP A 89 -11.47 -10.39 11.49
N GLY A 90 -11.17 -11.11 10.41
CA GLY A 90 -11.88 -11.00 9.14
C GLY A 90 -11.44 -9.80 8.29
N ARG A 91 -10.52 -8.97 8.76
CA ARG A 91 -10.16 -7.70 8.13
C ARG A 91 -8.90 -7.80 7.27
N ILE A 92 -8.61 -6.72 6.54
CA ILE A 92 -7.71 -6.71 5.39
C ILE A 92 -6.47 -5.86 5.66
N ALA A 93 -5.31 -6.35 5.18
CA ALA A 93 -4.09 -5.58 5.02
C ALA A 93 -3.66 -5.62 3.55
N CYS A 94 -3.39 -4.46 2.96
CA CYS A 94 -2.96 -4.32 1.58
C CYS A 94 -1.56 -3.70 1.50
N PHE A 95 -0.69 -4.27 0.65
CA PHE A 95 0.62 -3.71 0.36
C PHE A 95 0.77 -3.39 -1.13
N VAL A 96 1.15 -2.16 -1.43
CA VAL A 96 1.57 -1.74 -2.78
C VAL A 96 3.08 -1.88 -2.86
N THR A 97 3.59 -2.75 -3.73
CA THR A 97 5.02 -3.07 -3.81
C THR A 97 5.39 -3.69 -5.15
N ASP A 98 6.69 -3.80 -5.40
CA ASP A 98 7.24 -4.51 -6.55
C ASP A 98 8.63 -5.10 -6.25
N ASP A 99 9.07 -6.00 -7.16
CA ASP A 99 10.40 -6.58 -7.10
C ASP A 99 11.48 -5.54 -7.42
N MET A 100 12.55 -5.52 -6.66
CA MET A 100 13.60 -4.51 -6.77
C MET A 100 14.84 -5.02 -7.49
N LEU A 101 15.39 -4.16 -8.32
CA LEU A 101 16.70 -4.35 -8.94
C LEU A 101 17.74 -3.48 -8.21
N VAL A 102 18.66 -4.13 -7.52
CA VAL A 102 19.74 -3.47 -6.78
C VAL A 102 21.06 -4.05 -7.24
N GLU A 103 22.00 -3.22 -7.70
CA GLU A 103 23.34 -3.62 -8.16
C GLU A 103 23.34 -4.79 -9.15
N GLY A 104 22.40 -4.80 -10.08
CA GLY A 104 22.26 -5.85 -11.10
C GLY A 104 21.51 -7.11 -10.64
N ASN A 105 21.22 -7.28 -9.36
CA ASN A 105 20.46 -8.40 -8.83
C ASN A 105 18.98 -8.04 -8.67
N LYS A 106 18.08 -8.92 -9.12
CA LYS A 106 16.62 -8.76 -8.95
C LYS A 106 16.20 -9.51 -7.69
N TYR A 107 15.61 -8.77 -6.74
CA TYR A 107 15.10 -9.30 -5.48
C TYR A 107 13.60 -9.54 -5.56
N PRO A 108 13.09 -10.72 -5.18
CA PRO A 108 11.69 -11.12 -5.34
C PRO A 108 10.82 -10.60 -4.17
N VAL A 109 10.80 -9.28 -3.99
CA VAL A 109 10.15 -8.61 -2.84
C VAL A 109 8.68 -8.98 -2.74
N VAL A 110 7.96 -9.06 -3.86
CA VAL A 110 6.53 -9.43 -3.90
C VAL A 110 6.30 -10.83 -3.29
N SER A 111 7.14 -11.79 -3.65
CA SER A 111 7.06 -13.16 -3.13
C SER A 111 7.42 -13.24 -1.66
N ASP A 112 8.46 -12.50 -1.25
CA ASP A 112 8.94 -12.52 0.12
C ASP A 112 7.99 -11.82 1.08
N ILE A 113 7.38 -10.69 0.70
CA ILE A 113 6.31 -10.07 1.48
C ILE A 113 5.13 -11.04 1.62
N THR A 114 4.74 -11.71 0.54
CA THR A 114 3.66 -12.70 0.60
C THR A 114 3.97 -13.80 1.60
N ARG A 115 5.18 -14.34 1.57
CA ARG A 115 5.64 -15.37 2.52
C ARG A 115 5.63 -14.87 3.95
N VAL A 116 6.23 -13.70 4.21
CA VAL A 116 6.30 -13.09 5.54
C VAL A 116 4.92 -12.86 6.13
N MET A 117 3.98 -12.33 5.37
CA MET A 117 2.61 -12.10 5.84
C MET A 117 1.89 -13.40 6.18
N VAL A 118 2.06 -14.44 5.37
CA VAL A 118 1.44 -15.76 5.63
C VAL A 118 2.07 -16.42 6.85
N GLU A 119 3.39 -16.37 7.03
CA GLU A 119 4.09 -16.89 8.20
C GLU A 119 3.65 -16.18 9.51
N ASN A 120 3.24 -14.91 9.41
CA ASN A 120 2.69 -14.13 10.54
C ASN A 120 1.18 -14.28 10.73
N GLY A 121 0.55 -15.27 10.10
CA GLY A 121 -0.84 -15.65 10.37
C GLY A 121 -1.89 -15.02 9.46
N PHE A 122 -1.51 -14.18 8.52
CA PHE A 122 -2.43 -13.72 7.50
C PHE A 122 -2.71 -14.80 6.45
N ARG A 123 -3.90 -14.76 5.87
CA ARG A 123 -4.21 -15.53 4.67
C ARG A 123 -3.94 -14.66 3.45
N TYR A 124 -3.21 -15.18 2.48
CA TYR A 124 -3.15 -14.57 1.15
C TYR A 124 -4.55 -14.64 0.53
N ARG A 125 -5.11 -13.49 0.17
CA ARG A 125 -6.45 -13.40 -0.38
C ARG A 125 -6.43 -13.22 -1.88
N ASP A 126 -5.66 -12.24 -2.37
CA ASP A 126 -5.58 -11.94 -3.80
C ASP A 126 -4.41 -11.01 -4.11
N ARG A 127 -4.22 -10.75 -5.41
CA ARG A 127 -3.29 -9.77 -5.94
C ARG A 127 -3.94 -9.02 -7.10
N VAL A 128 -3.88 -7.69 -7.06
CA VAL A 128 -4.18 -6.83 -8.19
C VAL A 128 -2.87 -6.28 -8.76
N VAL A 129 -2.74 -6.28 -10.06
CA VAL A 129 -1.61 -5.68 -10.77
C VAL A 129 -2.00 -4.26 -11.17
N TRP A 130 -1.32 -3.28 -10.59
CA TRP A 130 -1.43 -1.90 -11.02
C TRP A 130 -0.50 -1.65 -12.19
N VAL A 131 -1.05 -1.34 -13.36
CA VAL A 131 -0.30 -1.04 -14.59
C VAL A 131 -0.23 0.47 -14.77
N LYS A 132 1.00 0.96 -14.93
CA LYS A 132 1.30 2.37 -15.21
C LYS A 132 1.19 2.64 -16.71
N PRO A 133 0.80 3.86 -17.15
CA PRO A 133 0.83 4.23 -18.56
C PRO A 133 2.23 4.07 -19.16
N ARG A 134 2.29 3.63 -20.40
CA ARG A 134 3.54 3.54 -21.15
C ARG A 134 4.23 4.91 -21.21
N GLY A 135 5.53 4.96 -20.94
CA GLY A 135 6.32 6.19 -20.93
C GLY A 135 6.53 6.81 -19.55
N TYR A 136 5.77 6.40 -18.52
CA TYR A 136 5.97 6.84 -17.11
C TYR A 136 6.90 5.93 -16.30
N THR A 137 7.73 5.15 -16.96
CA THR A 137 8.67 4.27 -16.27
C THR A 137 9.88 5.05 -15.82
N ARG A 138 10.03 5.28 -14.51
CA ARG A 138 11.26 5.81 -13.90
C ARG A 138 12.39 4.79 -13.85
N ILE A 139 12.10 3.52 -14.07
CA ILE A 139 12.99 2.41 -13.84
C ILE A 139 13.90 2.19 -15.04
N SER A 140 15.12 1.79 -14.74
CA SER A 140 16.20 1.54 -15.68
C SER A 140 15.69 1.01 -17.03
N ARG A 141 15.95 1.75 -18.09
CA ARG A 141 15.61 1.36 -19.47
C ARG A 141 16.46 0.16 -19.91
N ARG A 142 16.29 -0.95 -19.19
CA ARG A 142 17.08 -2.20 -19.44
C ARG A 142 16.68 -2.86 -20.75
N SER A 143 15.46 -2.65 -21.22
CA SER A 143 15.03 -3.12 -22.55
C SER A 143 15.94 -2.62 -23.67
N GLY A 144 16.59 -1.47 -23.49
CA GLY A 144 17.57 -0.93 -24.42
C GLY A 144 18.81 -1.80 -24.63
N VAL A 145 19.10 -2.71 -23.70
CA VAL A 145 20.26 -3.62 -23.82
C VAL A 145 20.12 -4.53 -25.06
N VAL A 146 18.90 -5.05 -25.31
CA VAL A 146 18.64 -5.88 -26.50
C VAL A 146 18.80 -5.08 -27.79
N LEU A 147 18.49 -3.77 -27.77
CA LEU A 147 18.68 -2.92 -28.97
C LEU A 147 20.16 -2.71 -29.29
N GLN A 148 21.04 -2.72 -28.27
CA GLN A 148 22.49 -2.62 -28.44
C GLN A 148 23.12 -3.97 -28.72
N HIS A 149 22.58 -5.03 -28.14
CA HIS A 149 23.09 -6.41 -28.22
C HIS A 149 21.93 -7.35 -28.56
N PRO A 150 21.56 -7.49 -29.85
CA PRO A 150 20.38 -8.25 -30.28
C PRO A 150 20.63 -9.77 -30.27
N TYR A 151 21.06 -10.30 -29.14
CA TYR A 151 21.34 -11.72 -28.95
C TYR A 151 20.52 -12.31 -27.81
N PRO A 152 20.30 -13.63 -27.78
CA PRO A 152 19.71 -14.31 -26.61
C PRO A 152 20.45 -13.96 -25.32
N MET A 153 19.75 -13.98 -24.19
CA MET A 153 20.22 -13.66 -22.84
C MET A 153 20.38 -12.17 -22.51
N TYR A 154 20.26 -11.25 -23.48
CA TYR A 154 20.30 -9.81 -23.25
C TYR A 154 18.92 -9.19 -23.00
N PHE A 155 17.87 -10.02 -22.86
CA PHE A 155 16.52 -9.57 -22.57
C PHE A 155 16.37 -9.18 -21.09
N TYR A 156 15.96 -7.94 -20.87
CA TYR A 156 15.56 -7.42 -19.57
C TYR A 156 14.29 -6.58 -19.76
N PRO A 157 13.18 -6.95 -19.12
CA PRO A 157 11.95 -6.17 -19.22
C PRO A 157 12.06 -4.84 -18.45
N ASP A 158 11.47 -3.79 -19.01
CA ASP A 158 11.16 -2.59 -18.25
C ASP A 158 9.92 -2.83 -17.40
N ASN A 159 9.99 -2.45 -16.14
CA ASN A 159 8.88 -2.64 -15.23
C ASN A 159 7.87 -1.48 -15.35
N ILE A 160 6.65 -1.81 -15.76
CA ILE A 160 5.54 -0.86 -15.91
C ILE A 160 4.39 -1.15 -14.95
N GLN A 161 4.62 -2.01 -13.98
CA GLN A 161 3.58 -2.45 -13.05
C GLN A 161 4.07 -2.46 -11.61
N GLU A 162 3.12 -2.47 -10.69
CA GLU A 162 3.31 -2.80 -9.29
C GLU A 162 2.23 -3.77 -8.82
N SER A 163 2.49 -4.45 -7.71
CA SER A 163 1.56 -5.41 -7.13
C SER A 163 0.85 -4.78 -5.94
N ILE A 164 -0.47 -4.91 -5.90
CA ILE A 164 -1.30 -4.65 -4.74
C ILE A 164 -1.62 -6.01 -4.13
N LEU A 165 -0.89 -6.38 -3.09
CA LEU A 165 -1.06 -7.64 -2.36
C LEU A 165 -2.16 -7.48 -1.32
N ILE A 166 -3.09 -8.42 -1.26
CA ILE A 166 -4.26 -8.37 -0.38
C ILE A 166 -4.20 -9.56 0.56
N PHE A 167 -4.13 -9.27 1.85
CA PHE A 167 -4.08 -10.26 2.93
C PHE A 167 -5.28 -10.11 3.84
N GLN A 168 -5.69 -11.20 4.47
CA GLN A 168 -6.83 -11.23 5.39
C GLN A 168 -6.47 -11.96 6.68
N LYS A 169 -6.76 -11.35 7.82
CA LYS A 169 -6.71 -12.02 9.12
C LYS A 169 -8.00 -12.82 9.32
N GLY A 170 -7.88 -14.13 9.53
CA GLY A 170 -9.03 -15.00 9.74
C GLY A 170 -10.05 -15.01 8.58
N ARG A 171 -11.33 -15.09 8.92
CA ARG A 171 -12.45 -15.07 7.97
C ARG A 171 -13.44 -13.97 8.35
N PHE A 172 -13.97 -13.25 7.36
CA PHE A 172 -15.01 -12.26 7.59
C PHE A 172 -16.34 -12.94 7.97
N ASP A 173 -16.97 -12.46 9.06
CA ASP A 173 -18.32 -12.84 9.43
C ASP A 173 -19.34 -12.02 8.63
N TYR A 174 -19.95 -12.63 7.63
CA TYR A 174 -20.96 -11.95 6.78
C TYR A 174 -22.22 -11.55 7.54
N HIS A 175 -22.52 -12.15 8.72
CA HIS A 175 -23.58 -11.68 9.62
C HIS A 175 -23.26 -10.33 10.27
N TYR A 176 -22.00 -9.86 10.16
CA TYR A 176 -21.61 -8.52 10.60
C TYR A 176 -22.48 -7.44 9.94
N LEU A 177 -22.86 -7.61 8.66
CA LEU A 177 -23.73 -6.68 7.94
C LEU A 177 -25.09 -6.51 8.60
N GLU A 178 -25.63 -7.56 9.20
CA GLU A 178 -26.94 -7.53 9.88
C GLU A 178 -26.87 -6.73 11.18
N LYS A 179 -25.70 -6.69 11.81
CA LYS A 179 -25.44 -5.97 13.07
C LYS A 179 -25.19 -4.48 12.86
N LEU A 180 -24.90 -4.05 11.63
CA LEU A 180 -24.63 -2.64 11.32
C LEU A 180 -25.93 -1.80 11.34
N PRO A 181 -25.89 -0.58 11.90
CA PRO A 181 -26.97 0.38 11.75
C PRO A 181 -27.32 0.57 10.26
N ARG A 182 -28.63 0.70 9.96
CA ARG A 182 -29.11 0.85 8.56
C ARG A 182 -28.38 1.97 7.81
N LYS A 183 -28.15 3.13 8.45
CA LYS A 183 -27.46 4.29 7.85
C LYS A 183 -26.02 3.91 7.44
N VAL A 184 -25.28 3.21 8.30
CA VAL A 184 -23.92 2.75 8.02
C VAL A 184 -23.90 1.74 6.88
N ARG A 185 -24.77 0.74 6.93
CA ARG A 185 -24.87 -0.29 5.90
C ARG A 185 -25.23 0.31 4.52
N GLU A 186 -26.23 1.19 4.46
CA GLU A 186 -26.62 1.83 3.20
C GLU A 186 -25.53 2.76 2.66
N GLY A 187 -24.89 3.55 3.53
CA GLY A 187 -23.81 4.45 3.13
C GLY A 187 -22.52 3.75 2.73
N SER A 188 -22.31 2.50 3.18
CA SER A 188 -21.15 1.67 2.81
C SER A 188 -21.36 0.86 1.53
N LYS A 189 -22.50 1.00 0.85
CA LYS A 189 -22.72 0.30 -0.42
C LYS A 189 -21.74 0.76 -1.48
N ILE A 190 -21.15 -0.21 -2.16
CA ILE A 190 -20.29 0.05 -3.32
C ILE A 190 -21.17 0.64 -4.44
N ASN A 191 -20.71 1.76 -5.01
CA ASN A 191 -21.35 2.32 -6.20
C ASN A 191 -21.08 1.38 -7.39
N LEU A 192 -22.10 0.59 -7.77
CA LEU A 192 -21.97 -0.40 -8.84
C LEU A 192 -21.69 0.22 -10.22
N LYS A 193 -22.12 1.47 -10.46
CA LYS A 193 -21.79 2.16 -11.71
C LYS A 193 -20.29 2.43 -11.78
N GLU A 194 -19.72 3.05 -10.76
CA GLU A 194 -18.29 3.32 -10.64
C GLU A 194 -17.46 2.03 -10.68
N TYR A 195 -17.90 1.00 -9.94
CA TYR A 195 -17.26 -0.32 -9.90
C TYR A 195 -17.16 -0.97 -11.29
N ASN A 196 -18.21 -0.84 -12.12
CA ASN A 196 -18.23 -1.40 -13.46
C ASN A 196 -17.50 -0.52 -14.46
N ASP A 197 -17.76 0.80 -14.47
CA ASP A 197 -17.16 1.74 -15.42
C ASP A 197 -15.62 1.77 -15.32
N ASP A 198 -15.10 1.75 -14.09
CA ASP A 198 -13.66 1.76 -13.80
C ASP A 198 -13.06 0.35 -13.69
N SER A 199 -13.85 -0.68 -13.97
CA SER A 199 -13.41 -2.09 -14.00
C SER A 199 -12.71 -2.55 -12.71
N TRP A 200 -13.23 -2.18 -11.53
CA TRP A 200 -12.62 -2.54 -10.24
C TRP A 200 -12.60 -4.05 -9.99
N TYR A 201 -13.48 -4.79 -10.65
CA TYR A 201 -13.59 -6.26 -10.55
C TYR A 201 -12.43 -7.01 -11.22
N LEU A 202 -11.61 -6.32 -12.01
CA LEU A 202 -10.48 -6.96 -12.67
C LEU A 202 -9.25 -7.03 -11.74
N SER A 203 -8.43 -8.05 -11.94
CA SER A 203 -7.13 -8.20 -11.28
C SER A 203 -6.04 -7.32 -11.89
N VAL A 204 -6.36 -6.49 -12.87
CA VAL A 204 -5.46 -5.53 -13.50
C VAL A 204 -6.13 -4.16 -13.48
N TRP A 205 -5.47 -3.20 -12.81
CA TRP A 205 -5.93 -1.81 -12.77
C TRP A 205 -4.98 -0.91 -13.55
N ASN A 206 -5.51 -0.21 -14.54
CA ASN A 206 -4.78 0.79 -15.30
C ASN A 206 -5.00 2.15 -14.63
N ILE A 207 -4.04 2.58 -13.81
CA ILE A 207 -4.12 3.83 -13.05
C ILE A 207 -2.87 4.65 -13.35
N THR A 208 -3.06 5.93 -13.68
CA THR A 208 -1.94 6.85 -13.91
C THR A 208 -1.18 7.08 -12.60
N ASN A 209 0.14 6.90 -12.63
CA ASN A 209 0.98 7.16 -11.47
C ASN A 209 1.07 8.67 -11.16
N VAL A 210 1.38 8.98 -9.91
CA VAL A 210 1.64 10.35 -9.48
C VAL A 210 2.88 10.87 -10.22
N LEU A 211 2.71 12.00 -10.90
CA LEU A 211 3.84 12.72 -11.47
C LEU A 211 4.51 13.53 -10.37
N PRO A 212 5.86 13.61 -10.33
CA PRO A 212 6.51 14.54 -9.44
C PRO A 212 6.07 15.96 -9.85
N LEU A 213 5.28 16.57 -9.00
CA LEU A 213 5.07 18.00 -9.10
C LEU A 213 6.40 18.70 -8.78
N GLU A 214 6.67 19.86 -9.36
CA GLU A 214 7.92 20.62 -9.14
C GLU A 214 8.02 21.20 -7.70
N GLY A 215 7.49 20.51 -6.70
CA GLY A 215 7.48 20.90 -5.29
C GLY A 215 8.59 20.23 -4.47
N ARG A 216 9.10 20.94 -3.46
CA ARG A 216 10.14 20.43 -2.54
C ARG A 216 9.68 19.23 -1.71
N LEU A 217 8.38 19.08 -1.47
CA LEU A 217 7.80 18.03 -0.63
C LEU A 217 7.77 16.64 -1.28
N GLU A 218 7.91 16.55 -2.61
CA GLU A 218 7.79 15.28 -3.36
C GLU A 218 9.13 14.73 -3.84
N LYS A 219 10.25 15.41 -3.56
CA LYS A 219 11.57 14.88 -3.87
C LYS A 219 11.86 13.67 -2.98
N GLY A 220 12.02 12.52 -3.58
CA GLY A 220 12.41 11.29 -2.88
C GLY A 220 11.24 10.51 -2.28
N ILE A 221 9.98 10.85 -2.56
CA ILE A 221 8.81 10.09 -2.12
C ILE A 221 8.22 9.35 -3.32
N ALA A 222 8.23 8.01 -3.27
CA ALA A 222 7.55 7.16 -4.22
C ALA A 222 6.06 7.00 -3.80
N ALA A 223 5.24 8.02 -4.03
CA ALA A 223 3.82 7.98 -3.73
C ALA A 223 3.05 7.16 -4.76
N PHE A 224 2.14 6.31 -4.31
CA PHE A 224 1.13 5.72 -5.19
C PHE A 224 -0.09 6.64 -5.36
N PRO A 225 -0.87 6.53 -6.47
CA PRO A 225 -2.03 7.37 -6.71
C PRO A 225 -3.11 7.20 -5.64
N GLU A 226 -3.80 8.28 -5.29
CA GLU A 226 -4.94 8.26 -4.34
C GLU A 226 -6.07 7.32 -4.75
N GLU A 227 -6.19 7.04 -6.05
CA GLU A 227 -7.18 6.11 -6.59
C GLU A 227 -7.01 4.69 -6.04
N ILE A 228 -5.79 4.26 -5.72
CA ILE A 228 -5.53 2.93 -5.13
C ILE A 228 -6.13 2.82 -3.72
N PRO A 229 -5.76 3.66 -2.74
CA PRO A 229 -6.38 3.59 -1.41
C PRO A 229 -7.87 3.89 -1.46
N ARG A 230 -8.34 4.78 -2.32
CA ARG A 230 -9.76 5.06 -2.50
C ARG A 230 -10.55 3.79 -2.87
N ARG A 231 -10.09 3.00 -3.84
CA ARG A 231 -10.71 1.72 -4.21
C ARG A 231 -10.67 0.73 -3.07
N LEU A 232 -9.50 0.56 -2.45
CA LEU A 232 -9.33 -0.39 -1.36
C LEU A 232 -10.21 -0.07 -0.15
N ILE A 233 -10.33 1.21 0.22
CA ILE A 233 -11.21 1.67 1.30
C ILE A 233 -12.66 1.33 0.97
N LYS A 234 -13.13 1.64 -0.23
CA LYS A 234 -14.52 1.37 -0.65
C LYS A 234 -14.82 -0.12 -0.78
N LEU A 235 -13.83 -0.95 -1.11
CA LEU A 235 -14.00 -2.39 -1.27
C LEU A 235 -13.90 -3.17 0.06
N PHE A 236 -13.17 -2.67 1.06
CA PHE A 236 -12.76 -3.44 2.22
C PHE A 236 -13.06 -2.81 3.58
N SER A 237 -13.70 -1.63 3.62
CA SER A 237 -14.11 -1.03 4.88
C SER A 237 -15.54 -0.48 4.85
N PHE A 238 -16.12 -0.34 6.03
CA PHE A 238 -17.41 0.28 6.24
C PHE A 238 -17.25 1.68 6.84
N ILE A 239 -18.27 2.52 6.67
CA ILE A 239 -18.31 3.85 7.30
C ILE A 239 -18.14 3.69 8.82
N GLY A 240 -17.29 4.53 9.41
CA GLY A 240 -16.98 4.52 10.84
C GLY A 240 -15.89 3.53 11.26
N GLU A 241 -15.32 2.77 10.33
CA GLU A 241 -14.20 1.86 10.60
C GLU A 241 -12.84 2.57 10.50
N THR A 242 -11.85 2.04 11.21
CA THR A 242 -10.50 2.60 11.27
C THR A 242 -9.64 2.04 10.15
N VAL A 243 -9.01 2.94 9.39
CA VAL A 243 -8.04 2.63 8.34
C VAL A 243 -6.65 3.11 8.78
N LEU A 244 -5.64 2.24 8.63
CA LEU A 244 -4.23 2.51 8.91
C LEU A 244 -3.46 2.63 7.59
#